data_8201e46c8a8b93fa06f47aed2e5c6ea3
#
_entry.id   8201e46c8a8b93fa06f47aed2e5c6ea3
#
_cell.length_a   1.000
_cell.length_b   1.000
_cell.length_c   1.000
_cell.angle_alpha   90.00
_cell.angle_beta   90.00
_cell.angle_gamma   90.00
#
_symmetry.space_group_name_H-M   'P 1'
#
loop_
_entity.id
_entity.type
_entity.pdbx_description
1 polymer ?
#
loop_
_entity_poly.entity_id
_entity_poly.type
_entity_poly.pdbx_seq_one_letter_code
_entity_poly.pdbx_strand_id
1 'polypeptide(L)'
;MADKIREAYQASKDIYDDVLTQGNFFSRLYVKVFWSGTDDNAIARKVLAYIPDDFNGAILDVSVGTAVFTEKKWKSLPKAQITCLDYSEAMIDQARKRLRDSANITCVQGDVGNLPMDSESFDIVLSMNGFHAFPDKEKAFQETWRVLKPGGKFIACFYIRGKSGITDWLVKNFLSKKGWFTPPFPTEDELRSTLNRLYRDIDFHIDGSMVYFCCRK
;
A
#
# COMPACT_ATOMS: atom_id res chain seq x y z
N MET A 1 2.59 -11.17 -16.62
CA MET A 1 1.76 -10.12 -15.98
C MET A 1 2.61 -9.26 -15.04
N ALA A 2 3.41 -9.85 -14.17
CA ALA A 2 4.34 -9.14 -13.27
C ALA A 2 5.34 -8.23 -14.01
N ASP A 3 5.87 -8.65 -15.16
CA ASP A 3 6.80 -7.84 -15.96
C ASP A 3 6.17 -6.55 -16.51
N LYS A 4 4.88 -6.59 -16.91
CA LYS A 4 4.16 -5.39 -17.35
C LYS A 4 3.97 -4.38 -16.21
N ILE A 5 3.74 -4.86 -15.00
CA ILE A 5 3.63 -4.02 -13.80
C ILE A 5 4.98 -3.34 -13.56
N ARG A 6 6.07 -4.11 -13.57
CA ARG A 6 7.43 -3.60 -13.39
C ARG A 6 7.78 -2.54 -14.45
N GLU A 7 7.51 -2.80 -15.73
CA GLU A 7 7.75 -1.86 -16.83
C GLU A 7 6.93 -0.57 -16.68
N ALA A 8 5.65 -0.68 -16.28
CA ALA A 8 4.77 0.46 -16.07
C ALA A 8 5.28 1.40 -14.95
N TYR A 9 5.71 0.82 -13.82
CA TYR A 9 6.28 1.59 -12.71
C TYR A 9 7.67 2.16 -13.05
N GLN A 10 8.48 1.43 -13.82
CA GLN A 10 9.79 1.91 -14.27
C GLN A 10 9.68 3.10 -15.23
N ALA A 11 8.67 3.10 -16.10
CA ALA A 11 8.41 4.20 -17.04
C ALA A 11 7.79 5.45 -16.37
N SER A 12 7.14 5.29 -15.21
CA SER A 12 6.43 6.37 -14.52
C SER A 12 7.14 6.91 -13.27
N LYS A 13 8.32 6.38 -12.93
CA LYS A 13 9.03 6.68 -11.68
C LYS A 13 9.24 8.17 -11.39
N ASP A 14 9.49 8.99 -12.43
CA ASP A 14 9.79 10.42 -12.29
C ASP A 14 8.51 11.28 -12.17
N ILE A 15 7.35 10.72 -12.57
CA ILE A 15 6.05 11.40 -12.54
C ILE A 15 5.20 10.89 -11.35
N TYR A 16 5.56 9.73 -10.82
CA TYR A 16 4.76 9.00 -9.84
C TYR A 16 4.53 9.80 -8.54
N ASP A 17 5.59 10.36 -7.99
CA ASP A 17 5.51 11.17 -6.76
C ASP A 17 4.67 12.44 -6.97
N ASP A 18 4.81 13.13 -8.11
CA ASP A 18 4.04 14.33 -8.45
C ASP A 18 2.54 14.04 -8.60
N VAL A 19 2.20 12.89 -9.18
CA VAL A 19 0.80 12.46 -9.32
C VAL A 19 0.19 12.13 -7.96
N LEU A 20 0.91 11.39 -7.12
CA LEU A 20 0.41 10.96 -5.80
C LEU A 20 0.35 12.10 -4.78
N THR A 21 1.30 13.04 -4.82
CA THR A 21 1.36 14.15 -3.87
C THR A 21 0.64 15.41 -4.32
N GLN A 22 -0.04 15.37 -5.48
CA GLN A 22 -0.76 16.52 -6.06
C GLN A 22 0.16 17.73 -6.31
N GLY A 23 1.41 17.48 -6.71
CA GLY A 23 2.45 18.50 -6.86
C GLY A 23 2.15 19.57 -7.93
N ASN A 24 1.30 19.28 -8.93
CA ASN A 24 0.92 20.24 -9.97
C ASN A 24 -0.61 20.27 -10.22
N PHE A 25 -1.06 21.30 -10.97
CA PHE A 25 -2.49 21.52 -11.26
C PHE A 25 -3.14 20.34 -11.99
N PHE A 26 -2.43 19.70 -12.92
CA PHE A 26 -2.95 18.54 -13.66
C PHE A 26 -3.09 17.30 -12.77
N SER A 27 -2.18 17.07 -11.84
CA SER A 27 -2.30 15.98 -10.87
C SER A 27 -3.45 16.22 -9.90
N ARG A 28 -3.70 17.47 -9.47
CA ARG A 28 -4.87 17.83 -8.65
C ARG A 28 -6.19 17.62 -9.40
N LEU A 29 -6.26 18.00 -10.69
CA LEU A 29 -7.42 17.76 -11.52
C LEU A 29 -7.65 16.27 -11.75
N TYR A 30 -6.59 15.50 -11.99
CA TYR A 30 -6.59 14.06 -12.13
C TYR A 30 -7.14 13.39 -10.86
N VAL A 31 -6.61 13.73 -9.69
CA VAL A 31 -7.09 13.22 -8.39
C VAL A 31 -8.55 13.60 -8.15
N LYS A 32 -8.94 14.84 -8.42
CA LYS A 32 -10.33 15.31 -8.22
C LYS A 32 -11.33 14.60 -9.12
N VAL A 33 -10.97 14.35 -10.37
CA VAL A 33 -11.84 13.66 -11.34
C VAL A 33 -11.78 12.15 -11.15
N PHE A 34 -10.59 11.61 -10.89
CA PHE A 34 -10.34 10.17 -10.83
C PHE A 34 -10.82 9.53 -9.54
N TRP A 35 -10.53 10.18 -8.41
CA TRP A 35 -10.84 9.66 -7.08
C TRP A 35 -12.12 10.25 -6.48
N SER A 36 -12.97 10.92 -7.28
CA SER A 36 -14.19 11.57 -6.79
C SER A 36 -13.94 12.54 -5.63
N GLY A 37 -12.78 13.20 -5.63
CA GLY A 37 -12.39 14.17 -4.59
C GLY A 37 -11.69 13.56 -3.36
N THR A 38 -11.42 12.26 -3.35
CA THR A 38 -10.65 11.60 -2.27
C THR A 38 -9.22 12.16 -2.22
N ASP A 39 -8.77 12.58 -1.03
CA ASP A 39 -7.42 13.09 -0.79
C ASP A 39 -6.52 11.94 -0.27
N ASP A 40 -5.65 11.41 -1.14
CA ASP A 40 -4.70 10.35 -0.78
C ASP A 40 -3.81 10.74 0.40
N ASN A 41 -3.45 12.02 0.54
CA ASN A 41 -2.67 12.48 1.68
C ASN A 41 -3.50 12.46 2.98
N ALA A 42 -4.81 12.73 2.90
CA ALA A 42 -5.70 12.62 4.06
C ALA A 42 -5.87 11.15 4.48
N ILE A 43 -6.05 10.24 3.52
CA ILE A 43 -6.09 8.79 3.79
C ILE A 43 -4.76 8.33 4.37
N ALA A 44 -3.63 8.73 3.79
CA ALA A 44 -2.30 8.39 4.29
C ALA A 44 -2.12 8.80 5.77
N ARG A 45 -2.55 10.02 6.14
CA ARG A 45 -2.51 10.46 7.55
C ARG A 45 -3.36 9.60 8.46
N LYS A 46 -4.60 9.23 8.05
CA LYS A 46 -5.49 8.35 8.81
C LYS A 46 -4.90 6.96 8.99
N VAL A 47 -4.33 6.39 7.93
CA VAL A 47 -3.68 5.07 7.92
C VAL A 47 -2.44 5.05 8.83
N LEU A 48 -1.58 6.05 8.71
CA LEU A 48 -0.36 6.14 9.53
C LEU A 48 -0.64 6.46 11.01
N ALA A 49 -1.80 7.03 11.32
CA ALA A 49 -2.23 7.27 12.71
C ALA A 49 -2.51 5.98 13.50
N TYR A 50 -2.74 4.83 12.83
CA TYR A 50 -2.84 3.54 13.52
C TYR A 50 -1.51 3.06 14.13
N ILE A 51 -0.39 3.67 13.72
CA ILE A 51 0.96 3.35 14.22
C ILE A 51 1.34 4.38 15.29
N PRO A 52 1.52 3.99 16.57
CA PRO A 52 1.92 4.91 17.63
C PRO A 52 3.22 5.64 17.31
N ASP A 53 3.39 6.87 17.81
CA ASP A 53 4.60 7.67 17.57
C ASP A 53 5.82 7.19 18.37
N ASP A 54 5.60 6.39 19.39
CA ASP A 54 6.64 5.73 20.21
C ASP A 54 6.83 4.25 19.90
N PHE A 55 6.28 3.77 18.77
CA PHE A 55 6.35 2.36 18.38
C PHE A 55 7.80 1.89 18.22
N ASN A 56 8.12 0.71 18.77
CA ASN A 56 9.47 0.16 18.85
C ASN A 56 9.62 -1.31 18.38
N GLY A 57 8.56 -1.85 17.76
CA GLY A 57 8.54 -3.22 17.21
C GLY A 57 9.00 -3.32 15.75
N ALA A 58 8.74 -4.47 15.14
CA ALA A 58 9.04 -4.76 13.75
C ALA A 58 7.89 -4.36 12.82
N ILE A 59 8.17 -3.61 11.76
CA ILE A 59 7.22 -3.18 10.74
C ILE A 59 7.65 -3.70 9.37
N LEU A 60 6.70 -4.24 8.60
CA LEU A 60 6.85 -4.49 7.17
C LEU A 60 5.98 -3.49 6.40
N ASP A 61 6.57 -2.70 5.52
CA ASP A 61 5.90 -1.81 4.56
C ASP A 61 5.92 -2.44 3.15
N VAL A 62 4.76 -2.87 2.65
CA VAL A 62 4.60 -3.60 1.38
C VAL A 62 3.35 -3.17 0.61
N SER A 63 3.42 -2.72 -0.62
CA SER A 63 4.59 -2.28 -1.40
C SER A 63 4.93 -0.84 -1.02
N VAL A 64 6.20 -0.61 -0.66
CA VAL A 64 6.64 0.72 -0.18
C VAL A 64 6.64 1.77 -1.30
N GLY A 65 6.72 1.35 -2.57
CA GLY A 65 6.93 2.26 -3.69
C GLY A 65 8.18 3.10 -3.51
N THR A 66 8.06 4.41 -3.67
CA THR A 66 9.14 5.38 -3.45
C THR A 66 9.28 5.83 -1.99
N ALA A 67 8.47 5.29 -1.07
CA ALA A 67 8.32 5.72 0.33
C ALA A 67 7.79 7.17 0.49
N VAL A 68 7.15 7.75 -0.52
CA VAL A 68 6.70 9.16 -0.50
C VAL A 68 5.69 9.46 0.62
N PHE A 69 4.82 8.51 0.96
CA PHE A 69 3.84 8.65 2.03
C PHE A 69 4.38 8.29 3.41
N THR A 70 5.36 7.40 3.47
CA THR A 70 5.80 6.76 4.73
C THR A 70 7.10 7.33 5.28
N GLU A 71 7.90 8.05 4.46
CA GLU A 71 9.21 8.60 4.83
C GLU A 71 9.21 9.33 6.18
N LYS A 72 8.31 10.31 6.35
CA LYS A 72 8.26 11.12 7.58
C LYS A 72 7.94 10.27 8.80
N LYS A 73 6.99 9.33 8.67
CA LYS A 73 6.61 8.42 9.75
C LYS A 73 7.75 7.47 10.09
N TRP A 74 8.39 6.86 9.10
CA TRP A 74 9.50 5.95 9.34
C TRP A 74 10.68 6.62 10.01
N LYS A 75 11.06 7.81 9.56
CA LYS A 75 12.14 8.60 10.18
C LYS A 75 11.81 9.07 11.61
N SER A 76 10.54 9.18 11.97
CA SER A 76 10.11 9.53 13.34
C SER A 76 10.12 8.36 14.33
N LEU A 77 10.38 7.12 13.86
CA LEU A 77 10.37 5.90 14.66
C LEU A 77 11.78 5.27 14.79
N PRO A 78 12.75 5.92 15.44
CA PRO A 78 14.13 5.48 15.46
C PRO A 78 14.36 4.14 16.22
N LYS A 79 13.39 3.71 17.03
CA LYS A 79 13.45 2.45 17.80
C LYS A 79 12.78 1.28 17.10
N ALA A 80 11.95 1.52 16.07
CA ALA A 80 11.30 0.47 15.31
C ALA A 80 12.29 -0.15 14.32
N GLN A 81 12.15 -1.45 14.03
CA GLN A 81 12.85 -2.13 12.93
C GLN A 81 11.91 -2.17 11.71
N ILE A 82 12.28 -1.47 10.65
CA ILE A 82 11.40 -1.27 9.51
C ILE A 82 11.99 -1.95 8.28
N THR A 83 11.22 -2.86 7.69
CA THR A 83 11.54 -3.49 6.41
C THR A 83 10.59 -2.94 5.35
N CYS A 84 11.14 -2.30 4.33
CA CYS A 84 10.43 -1.77 3.18
C CYS A 84 10.61 -2.73 2.00
N LEU A 85 9.52 -3.25 1.44
CA LEU A 85 9.57 -4.20 0.33
C LEU A 85 8.78 -3.67 -0.87
N ASP A 86 9.35 -3.80 -2.05
CA ASP A 86 8.64 -3.57 -3.33
C ASP A 86 9.11 -4.56 -4.38
N TYR A 87 8.25 -4.87 -5.35
CA TYR A 87 8.58 -5.74 -6.48
C TYR A 87 9.50 -5.05 -7.48
N SER A 88 9.38 -3.74 -7.63
CA SER A 88 10.14 -2.92 -8.57
C SER A 88 11.47 -2.46 -7.97
N GLU A 89 12.59 -2.91 -8.55
CA GLU A 89 13.93 -2.44 -8.16
C GLU A 89 14.04 -0.90 -8.25
N ALA A 90 13.45 -0.30 -9.29
CA ALA A 90 13.48 1.15 -9.47
C ALA A 90 12.76 1.92 -8.34
N MET A 91 11.68 1.35 -7.78
CA MET A 91 10.99 1.90 -6.61
C MET A 91 11.82 1.74 -5.34
N ILE A 92 12.41 0.56 -5.14
CA ILE A 92 13.31 0.28 -4.01
C ILE A 92 14.52 1.20 -4.01
N ASP A 93 15.11 1.49 -5.17
CA ASP A 93 16.24 2.42 -5.27
C ASP A 93 15.86 3.86 -4.87
N GLN A 94 14.65 4.30 -5.21
CA GLN A 94 14.15 5.60 -4.75
C GLN A 94 13.86 5.59 -3.24
N ALA A 95 13.23 4.53 -2.73
CA ALA A 95 13.00 4.35 -1.29
C ALA A 95 14.33 4.36 -0.51
N ARG A 96 15.36 3.61 -0.96
CA ARG A 96 16.71 3.62 -0.38
C ARG A 96 17.33 5.02 -0.32
N LYS A 97 17.22 5.79 -1.41
CA LYS A 97 17.72 7.18 -1.45
C LYS A 97 17.00 8.08 -0.46
N ARG A 98 15.68 7.93 -0.37
CA ARG A 98 14.82 8.73 0.51
C ARG A 98 15.03 8.41 1.99
N LEU A 99 15.27 7.14 2.30
CA LEU A 99 15.40 6.61 3.67
C LEU A 99 16.86 6.40 4.14
N ARG A 100 17.85 6.80 3.33
CA ARG A 100 19.28 6.52 3.51
C ARG A 100 19.87 6.86 4.89
N ASP A 101 19.30 7.90 5.55
CA ASP A 101 19.84 8.41 6.82
C ASP A 101 19.24 7.68 8.04
N SER A 102 18.55 6.56 7.85
CA SER A 102 17.85 5.81 8.89
C SER A 102 18.42 4.40 9.00
N ALA A 103 19.30 4.16 9.97
CA ALA A 103 19.99 2.87 10.16
C ALA A 103 19.05 1.70 10.54
N ASN A 104 17.85 2.00 11.02
CA ASN A 104 16.84 1.03 11.43
C ASN A 104 15.88 0.65 10.30
N ILE A 105 16.10 1.13 9.06
CA ILE A 105 15.26 0.86 7.89
C ILE A 105 16.05 0.05 6.86
N THR A 106 15.48 -1.08 6.44
CA THR A 106 16.03 -1.94 5.38
C THR A 106 15.09 -1.97 4.18
N CYS A 107 15.62 -1.76 2.97
CA CYS A 107 14.85 -1.82 1.72
C CYS A 107 15.22 -3.10 0.94
N VAL A 108 14.22 -3.94 0.66
CA VAL A 108 14.37 -5.26 0.03
C VAL A 108 13.50 -5.33 -1.22
N GLN A 109 14.04 -5.84 -2.32
CA GLN A 109 13.23 -6.21 -3.48
C GLN A 109 12.58 -7.57 -3.20
N GLY A 110 11.27 -7.70 -3.47
CA GLY A 110 10.55 -8.95 -3.26
C GLY A 110 9.11 -8.95 -3.77
N ASP A 111 8.51 -10.14 -3.78
CA ASP A 111 7.12 -10.36 -4.17
C ASP A 111 6.25 -10.50 -2.91
N VAL A 112 5.20 -9.69 -2.81
CA VAL A 112 4.23 -9.78 -1.70
C VAL A 112 3.50 -11.12 -1.65
N GLY A 113 3.34 -11.78 -2.80
CA GLY A 113 2.75 -13.13 -2.89
C GLY A 113 3.68 -14.27 -2.47
N ASN A 114 4.95 -13.95 -2.17
CA ASN A 114 5.96 -14.91 -1.67
C ASN A 114 7.02 -14.14 -0.88
N LEU A 115 6.65 -13.67 0.30
CA LEU A 115 7.52 -12.83 1.14
C LEU A 115 8.74 -13.62 1.63
N PRO A 116 9.98 -13.11 1.41
CA PRO A 116 11.21 -13.76 1.86
C PRO A 116 11.47 -13.51 3.36
N MET A 117 10.44 -13.58 4.18
CA MET A 117 10.46 -13.35 5.63
C MET A 117 9.86 -14.53 6.35
N ASP A 118 10.33 -14.77 7.57
CA ASP A 118 9.81 -15.82 8.43
C ASP A 118 8.36 -15.52 8.88
N SER A 119 7.62 -16.57 9.19
CA SER A 119 6.29 -16.45 9.80
C SER A 119 6.41 -15.74 11.15
N GLU A 120 5.39 -14.94 11.50
CA GLU A 120 5.28 -14.31 12.82
C GLU A 120 6.47 -13.42 13.20
N SER A 121 7.05 -12.71 12.23
CA SER A 121 8.23 -11.85 12.41
C SER A 121 7.89 -10.37 12.60
N PHE A 122 6.68 -9.92 12.21
CA PHE A 122 6.30 -8.50 12.27
C PHE A 122 5.15 -8.22 13.23
N ASP A 123 5.25 -7.11 13.95
CA ASP A 123 4.18 -6.59 14.80
C ASP A 123 3.16 -5.79 14.00
N ILE A 124 3.60 -5.17 12.91
CA ILE A 124 2.75 -4.41 11.98
C ILE A 124 3.14 -4.77 10.53
N VAL A 125 2.14 -5.03 9.69
CA VAL A 125 2.27 -5.00 8.23
C VAL A 125 1.45 -3.82 7.72
N LEU A 126 2.09 -2.94 6.96
CA LEU A 126 1.46 -1.80 6.29
C LEU A 126 1.45 -2.05 4.77
N SER A 127 0.32 -1.74 4.12
CA SER A 127 0.24 -1.68 2.66
C SER A 127 -0.56 -0.46 2.22
N MET A 128 0.13 0.52 1.64
CA MET A 128 -0.51 1.73 1.13
C MET A 128 -0.52 1.72 -0.40
N ASN A 129 -1.72 1.74 -0.97
CA ASN A 129 -1.93 1.75 -2.44
C ASN A 129 -1.28 0.56 -3.18
N GLY A 130 -1.05 -0.58 -2.49
CA GLY A 130 -0.43 -1.78 -3.06
C GLY A 130 -1.44 -2.79 -3.62
N PHE A 131 -2.45 -3.15 -2.83
CA PHE A 131 -3.33 -4.29 -3.13
C PHE A 131 -4.06 -4.20 -4.48
N HIS A 132 -4.41 -3.02 -4.96
CA HIS A 132 -5.03 -2.89 -6.28
C HIS A 132 -4.07 -3.21 -7.44
N ALA A 133 -2.76 -3.19 -7.19
CA ALA A 133 -1.74 -3.52 -8.19
C ALA A 133 -1.31 -5.01 -8.16
N PHE A 134 -1.48 -5.70 -7.03
CA PHE A 134 -1.00 -7.08 -6.87
C PHE A 134 -1.72 -8.04 -7.81
N PRO A 135 -1.00 -8.91 -8.53
CA PRO A 135 -1.59 -9.88 -9.46
C PRO A 135 -2.40 -10.97 -8.74
N ASP A 136 -1.94 -11.42 -7.58
CA ASP A 136 -2.61 -12.43 -6.73
C ASP A 136 -2.85 -11.84 -5.34
N LYS A 137 -4.04 -11.27 -5.16
CA LYS A 137 -4.43 -10.62 -3.90
C LYS A 137 -4.66 -11.62 -2.78
N GLU A 138 -5.13 -12.83 -3.11
CA GLU A 138 -5.37 -13.87 -2.11
C GLU A 138 -4.03 -14.31 -1.48
N LYS A 139 -3.01 -14.58 -2.31
CA LYS A 139 -1.67 -14.87 -1.81
C LYS A 139 -1.09 -13.71 -1.00
N ALA A 140 -1.29 -12.48 -1.45
CA ALA A 140 -0.82 -11.30 -0.70
C ALA A 140 -1.49 -11.23 0.69
N PHE A 141 -2.80 -11.49 0.81
CA PHE A 141 -3.47 -11.57 2.12
C PHE A 141 -2.93 -12.72 2.98
N GLN A 142 -2.70 -13.89 2.39
CA GLN A 142 -2.14 -15.04 3.12
C GLN A 142 -0.73 -14.77 3.62
N GLU A 143 0.13 -14.18 2.81
CA GLU A 143 1.50 -13.85 3.16
C GLU A 143 1.58 -12.73 4.21
N THR A 144 0.78 -11.66 4.06
CA THR A 144 0.71 -10.61 5.08
C THR A 144 0.21 -11.16 6.42
N TRP A 145 -0.73 -12.11 6.41
CA TRP A 145 -1.18 -12.80 7.62
C TRP A 145 -0.09 -13.71 8.18
N ARG A 146 0.61 -14.48 7.33
CA ARG A 146 1.65 -15.42 7.74
C ARG A 146 2.78 -14.72 8.50
N VAL A 147 3.28 -13.61 7.98
CA VAL A 147 4.42 -12.88 8.56
C VAL A 147 4.05 -12.06 9.80
N LEU A 148 2.77 -11.78 10.03
CA LEU A 148 2.31 -11.11 11.24
C LEU A 148 2.40 -12.03 12.46
N LYS A 149 2.91 -11.49 13.57
CA LYS A 149 2.84 -12.12 14.90
C LYS A 149 1.39 -12.27 15.36
N PRO A 150 1.08 -13.23 16.25
CA PRO A 150 -0.20 -13.24 16.95
C PRO A 150 -0.49 -11.90 17.64
N GLY A 151 -1.66 -11.31 17.39
CA GLY A 151 -2.03 -9.98 17.87
C GLY A 151 -1.43 -8.81 17.08
N GLY A 152 -0.59 -9.07 16.08
CA GLY A 152 -0.04 -8.07 15.18
C GLY A 152 -1.11 -7.40 14.32
N LYS A 153 -0.82 -6.19 13.84
CA LYS A 153 -1.77 -5.37 13.07
C LYS A 153 -1.47 -5.43 11.56
N PHE A 154 -2.51 -5.65 10.77
CA PHE A 154 -2.49 -5.36 9.34
C PHE A 154 -3.21 -4.04 9.08
N ILE A 155 -2.51 -3.10 8.46
CA ILE A 155 -2.99 -1.75 8.15
C ILE A 155 -2.88 -1.57 6.64
N ALA A 156 -3.96 -1.20 5.97
CA ALA A 156 -3.90 -1.00 4.52
C ALA A 156 -4.86 0.07 4.02
N CYS A 157 -4.55 0.62 2.84
CA CYS A 157 -5.49 1.38 2.02
C CYS A 157 -5.29 1.03 0.55
N PHE A 158 -6.40 0.91 -0.19
CA PHE A 158 -6.39 0.65 -1.64
C PHE A 158 -7.76 0.85 -2.27
N TYR A 159 -7.80 0.86 -3.60
CA TYR A 159 -9.03 0.96 -4.38
C TYR A 159 -9.88 -0.31 -4.27
N ILE A 160 -11.21 -0.12 -4.12
CA ILE A 160 -12.24 -1.14 -4.25
C ILE A 160 -13.25 -0.74 -5.33
N ARG A 161 -13.83 -1.72 -6.04
CA ARG A 161 -14.84 -1.48 -7.06
C ARG A 161 -16.24 -1.35 -6.48
N GLY A 162 -17.15 -0.76 -7.27
CA GLY A 162 -18.58 -0.71 -6.94
C GLY A 162 -19.00 0.49 -6.11
N LYS A 163 -18.09 1.47 -5.90
CA LYS A 163 -18.40 2.71 -5.17
C LYS A 163 -18.70 3.90 -6.09
N SER A 164 -18.04 3.96 -7.24
CA SER A 164 -18.24 5.00 -8.25
C SER A 164 -18.11 4.41 -9.64
N GLY A 165 -19.19 4.41 -10.41
CA GLY A 165 -19.20 3.88 -11.79
C GLY A 165 -18.19 4.61 -12.70
N ILE A 166 -17.97 5.91 -12.49
CA ILE A 166 -16.98 6.70 -13.23
C ILE A 166 -15.56 6.23 -12.88
N THR A 167 -15.25 6.09 -11.59
CA THR A 167 -13.95 5.59 -11.14
C THR A 167 -13.68 4.17 -11.64
N ASP A 168 -14.67 3.28 -11.52
CA ASP A 168 -14.56 1.90 -12.00
C ASP A 168 -14.30 1.84 -13.51
N TRP A 169 -15.01 2.67 -14.29
CA TRP A 169 -14.80 2.76 -15.73
C TRP A 169 -13.38 3.27 -16.07
N LEU A 170 -12.90 4.29 -15.37
CA LEU A 170 -11.54 4.84 -15.55
C LEU A 170 -10.48 3.82 -15.17
N VAL A 171 -10.63 3.15 -14.03
CA VAL A 171 -9.72 2.08 -13.60
C VAL A 171 -9.65 0.98 -14.65
N LYS A 172 -10.81 0.48 -15.12
CA LYS A 172 -10.87 -0.59 -16.13
C LYS A 172 -10.24 -0.19 -17.46
N ASN A 173 -10.52 1.02 -17.95
CA ASN A 173 -10.18 1.42 -19.33
C ASN A 173 -8.82 2.09 -19.45
N PHE A 174 -8.29 2.68 -18.39
CA PHE A 174 -7.02 3.42 -18.41
C PHE A 174 -5.98 2.81 -17.48
N LEU A 175 -6.22 2.73 -16.17
CA LEU A 175 -5.19 2.33 -15.21
C LEU A 175 -4.79 0.87 -15.33
N SER A 176 -5.77 -0.02 -15.55
CA SER A 176 -5.47 -1.44 -15.77
C SER A 176 -4.73 -1.68 -17.08
N LYS A 177 -5.02 -0.89 -18.14
CA LYS A 177 -4.29 -0.99 -19.40
C LYS A 177 -2.86 -0.50 -19.30
N LYS A 178 -2.59 0.48 -18.43
CA LYS A 178 -1.24 0.96 -18.12
C LYS A 178 -0.45 0.03 -17.19
N GLY A 179 -1.09 -1.00 -16.61
CA GLY A 179 -0.45 -1.92 -15.69
C GLY A 179 -0.32 -1.40 -14.25
N TRP A 180 -0.91 -0.26 -13.91
CA TRP A 180 -0.89 0.27 -12.55
C TRP A 180 -1.90 -0.41 -11.63
N PHE A 181 -2.96 -0.95 -12.21
CA PHE A 181 -4.04 -1.66 -11.53
C PHE A 181 -4.24 -3.03 -12.15
N THR A 182 -4.32 -4.07 -11.35
CA THR A 182 -4.46 -5.45 -11.80
C THR A 182 -5.79 -6.04 -11.32
N PRO A 183 -6.73 -6.35 -12.22
CA PRO A 183 -7.97 -7.03 -11.85
C PRO A 183 -7.71 -8.49 -11.43
N PRO A 184 -8.65 -9.12 -10.67
CA PRO A 184 -9.91 -8.57 -10.20
C PRO A 184 -9.76 -7.61 -9.01
N PHE A 185 -10.69 -6.66 -8.88
CA PHE A 185 -10.77 -5.75 -7.74
C PHE A 185 -11.89 -6.21 -6.81
N PRO A 186 -11.69 -6.27 -5.49
CA PRO A 186 -12.74 -6.65 -4.57
C PRO A 186 -13.81 -5.55 -4.47
N THR A 187 -15.05 -5.96 -4.24
CA THR A 187 -16.10 -5.11 -3.67
C THR A 187 -15.89 -4.97 -2.16
N GLU A 188 -16.67 -4.09 -1.53
CA GLU A 188 -16.68 -3.97 -0.07
C GLU A 188 -17.00 -5.31 0.61
N ASP A 189 -18.05 -6.00 0.16
CA ASP A 189 -18.52 -7.25 0.77
C ASP A 189 -17.49 -8.38 0.61
N GLU A 190 -16.88 -8.50 -0.58
CA GLU A 190 -15.81 -9.47 -0.84
C GLU A 190 -14.60 -9.21 0.06
N LEU A 191 -14.21 -7.93 0.24
CA LEU A 191 -13.10 -7.56 1.10
C LEU A 191 -13.41 -7.82 2.58
N ARG A 192 -14.61 -7.42 3.05
CA ARG A 192 -15.05 -7.70 4.43
C ARG A 192 -15.07 -9.20 4.72
N SER A 193 -15.56 -10.00 3.77
CA SER A 193 -15.54 -11.47 3.89
C SER A 193 -14.10 -12.01 4.04
N THR A 194 -13.16 -11.52 3.22
CA THR A 194 -11.76 -11.92 3.29
C THR A 194 -11.13 -11.52 4.63
N LEU A 195 -11.36 -10.28 5.09
CA LEU A 195 -10.82 -9.80 6.35
C LEU A 195 -11.41 -10.57 7.55
N ASN A 196 -12.74 -10.80 7.59
CA ASN A 196 -13.38 -11.55 8.67
C ASN A 196 -12.92 -13.01 8.76
N ARG A 197 -12.47 -13.60 7.66
CA ARG A 197 -11.90 -14.95 7.63
C ARG A 197 -10.50 -15.03 8.24
N LEU A 198 -9.69 -13.97 8.08
CA LEU A 198 -8.27 -13.98 8.45
C LEU A 198 -7.97 -13.19 9.71
N TYR A 199 -8.74 -12.14 10.00
CA TYR A 199 -8.44 -11.15 11.03
C TYR A 199 -9.61 -10.92 11.97
N ARG A 200 -9.34 -10.25 13.10
CA ARG A 200 -10.29 -9.79 14.10
C ARG A 200 -10.08 -8.30 14.40
N ASP A 201 -10.93 -7.70 15.21
CA ASP A 201 -10.86 -6.29 15.62
C ASP A 201 -10.71 -5.35 14.40
N ILE A 202 -11.63 -5.50 13.43
CA ILE A 202 -11.54 -4.84 12.14
C ILE A 202 -12.14 -3.43 12.24
N ASP A 203 -11.29 -2.42 12.20
CA ASP A 203 -11.66 -1.02 12.02
C ASP A 203 -11.57 -0.67 10.52
N PHE A 204 -12.73 -0.46 9.88
CA PHE A 204 -12.86 -0.43 8.42
C PHE A 204 -13.63 0.79 7.94
N HIS A 205 -13.02 1.56 7.05
CA HIS A 205 -13.56 2.80 6.52
C HIS A 205 -13.50 2.86 5.00
N ILE A 206 -14.43 3.62 4.41
CA ILE A 206 -14.47 3.91 2.98
C ILE A 206 -14.50 5.42 2.80
N ASP A 207 -13.70 5.90 1.86
CA ASP A 207 -13.65 7.28 1.41
C ASP A 207 -13.64 7.28 -0.14
N GLY A 208 -14.76 7.63 -0.77
CA GLY A 208 -14.97 7.45 -2.21
C GLY A 208 -14.84 6.00 -2.65
N SER A 209 -13.90 5.72 -3.55
CA SER A 209 -13.56 4.35 -4.01
C SER A 209 -12.33 3.77 -3.31
N MET A 210 -11.83 4.43 -2.28
CA MET A 210 -10.73 3.95 -1.46
C MET A 210 -11.26 3.35 -0.16
N VAL A 211 -10.72 2.21 0.22
CA VAL A 211 -10.86 1.65 1.56
C VAL A 211 -9.60 1.91 2.36
N TYR A 212 -9.74 2.11 3.65
CA TYR A 212 -8.63 2.01 4.60
C TYR A 212 -9.09 1.29 5.87
N PHE A 213 -8.21 0.49 6.43
CA PHE A 213 -8.55 -0.31 7.61
C PHE A 213 -7.32 -0.65 8.46
N CYS A 214 -7.60 -1.02 9.70
CA CYS A 214 -6.68 -1.67 10.61
C CYS A 214 -7.36 -2.91 11.20
N CYS A 215 -6.71 -4.06 11.17
CA CYS A 215 -7.22 -5.29 11.76
C CYS A 215 -6.10 -6.07 12.46
N ARG A 216 -6.44 -7.05 13.30
CA ARG A 216 -5.51 -7.86 14.09
C ARG A 216 -5.51 -9.33 13.65
N LYS A 217 -4.34 -9.94 13.65
CA LYS A 217 -4.18 -11.40 13.56
C LYS A 217 -4.63 -12.11 14.83
#